data_67db9dbcb0a9da3ba15194a4f6f7eb34
#
_entry.id   67db9dbcb0a9da3ba15194a4f6f7eb34
#
_cell.length_a   1.000
_cell.length_b   1.000
_cell.length_c   1.000
_cell.angle_alpha   90.00
_cell.angle_beta   90.00
_cell.angle_gamma   90.00
#
_symmetry.space_group_name_H-M   'P 1'
#
loop_
_entity.id
_entity.type
_entity.pdbx_description
1 polymer ?
#
loop_
_entity_poly.entity_id
_entity_poly.type
_entity_poly.pdbx_seq_one_letter_code
_entity_poly.pdbx_strand_id
1 'polypeptide(L)'
;MKFNRWLFIILSLSVSKMFASECEQVSKVPCTHTPVWQSFSLSDVKLTSGIFKGAMDLHKGYLLSLDVDRLIPHVRRNVGLTGKNENYGGWETHGGCTYGHYMSACAMMYASTGEKIFRDRLEYMMDELKECQQQTQDGWFISGERAKEGYRKLLHG
;
A
#
# COMPACT_ATOMS: atom_id res chain seq x y z
N MET A 1 48.51 8.04 5.76
CA MET A 1 47.28 8.75 6.19
C MET A 1 46.27 7.73 6.70
N LYS A 2 46.03 7.68 8.03
CA LYS A 2 45.05 6.77 8.63
C LYS A 2 43.66 7.43 8.50
N PHE A 3 42.85 6.95 7.57
CA PHE A 3 41.47 7.40 7.41
C PHE A 3 40.64 6.96 8.63
N ASN A 4 40.01 7.90 9.27
CA ASN A 4 39.33 7.75 10.55
C ASN A 4 38.00 7.02 10.38
N ARG A 5 37.98 5.69 10.56
CA ARG A 5 36.79 4.80 10.44
C ARG A 5 35.62 5.24 11.34
N TRP A 6 35.83 6.06 12.34
CA TRP A 6 34.82 6.56 13.26
C TRP A 6 33.93 7.65 12.65
N LEU A 7 34.42 8.39 11.63
CA LEU A 7 33.65 9.45 10.98
C LEU A 7 32.49 8.89 10.15
N PHE A 8 32.68 7.70 9.57
CA PHE A 8 31.62 7.05 8.77
C PHE A 8 30.49 6.45 9.62
N ILE A 9 30.79 6.01 10.84
CA ILE A 9 29.79 5.43 11.75
C ILE A 9 28.88 6.54 12.29
N ILE A 10 29.41 7.70 12.59
CA ILE A 10 28.62 8.86 13.07
C ILE A 10 27.75 9.42 11.94
N LEU A 11 28.26 9.46 10.70
CA LEU A 11 27.50 9.94 9.54
C LEU A 11 26.33 8.98 9.17
N SER A 12 26.53 7.65 9.29
CA SER A 12 25.48 6.67 9.01
C SER A 12 24.36 6.67 10.06
N LEU A 13 24.67 6.94 11.32
CA LEU A 13 23.69 7.05 12.40
C LEU A 13 22.85 8.32 12.31
N SER A 14 23.42 9.41 11.82
CA SER A 14 22.68 10.69 11.62
C SER A 14 21.73 10.63 10.42
N VAL A 15 22.10 9.94 9.33
CA VAL A 15 21.25 9.74 8.15
C VAL A 15 20.06 8.84 8.47
N SER A 16 20.27 7.77 9.27
CA SER A 16 19.16 6.89 9.69
C SER A 16 18.13 7.59 10.58
N LYS A 17 18.54 8.59 11.38
CA LYS A 17 17.61 9.40 12.18
C LYS A 17 16.87 10.44 11.36
N MET A 18 17.43 10.94 10.26
CA MET A 18 16.73 11.88 9.37
C MET A 18 15.60 11.19 8.59
N PHE A 19 15.80 9.94 8.13
CA PHE A 19 14.76 9.19 7.42
C PHE A 19 13.63 8.68 8.33
N ALA A 20 13.87 8.47 9.63
CA ALA A 20 12.85 8.07 10.58
C ALA A 20 11.91 9.22 10.99
N SER A 21 12.33 10.48 10.82
CA SER A 21 11.58 11.67 11.22
C SER A 21 10.59 12.18 10.14
N GLU A 22 10.79 11.84 8.88
CA GLU A 22 9.92 12.31 7.79
C GLU A 22 8.64 11.47 7.59
N CYS A 23 8.56 10.28 8.19
CA CYS A 23 7.36 9.44 8.07
C CYS A 23 6.28 9.75 9.13
N GLU A 24 6.51 10.67 10.05
CA GLU A 24 5.58 10.98 11.16
C GLU A 24 4.73 12.23 10.93
N GLN A 25 4.85 12.86 9.77
CA GLN A 25 3.95 13.95 9.35
C GLN A 25 2.83 13.45 8.44
N VAL A 26 2.09 12.44 8.87
CA VAL A 26 0.68 12.36 8.48
C VAL A 26 0.04 13.62 9.03
N SER A 27 -0.40 14.52 8.15
CA SER A 27 -1.11 15.75 8.53
C SER A 27 -2.26 15.37 9.46
N LYS A 28 -2.04 15.53 10.76
CA LYS A 28 -3.12 15.41 11.74
C LYS A 28 -4.04 16.59 11.48
N VAL A 29 -5.06 16.37 10.67
CA VAL A 29 -6.16 17.32 10.58
C VAL A 29 -6.65 17.53 12.00
N PRO A 30 -6.64 18.78 12.52
CA PRO A 30 -7.07 19.02 13.89
C PRO A 30 -8.50 18.52 14.04
N CYS A 31 -8.71 17.50 14.85
CA CYS A 31 -10.04 17.04 15.16
C CYS A 31 -10.68 18.09 16.07
N THR A 32 -11.62 18.86 15.53
CA THR A 32 -12.35 19.91 16.30
C THR A 32 -13.33 19.34 17.31
N HIS A 33 -13.58 18.04 17.24
CA HIS A 33 -14.46 17.32 18.16
C HIS A 33 -13.70 16.18 18.81
N THR A 34 -13.74 16.11 20.14
CA THR A 34 -13.26 14.94 20.87
C THR A 34 -14.26 13.81 20.63
N PRO A 35 -13.90 12.72 19.99
CA PRO A 35 -14.83 11.61 19.79
C PRO A 35 -15.17 11.01 21.15
N VAL A 36 -16.47 10.88 21.42
CA VAL A 36 -16.98 10.26 22.66
C VAL A 36 -16.66 8.76 22.69
N TRP A 37 -16.55 8.14 21.51
CA TRP A 37 -16.23 6.72 21.33
C TRP A 37 -15.09 6.55 20.34
N GLN A 38 -14.15 5.68 20.66
CA GLN A 38 -13.06 5.28 19.78
C GLN A 38 -13.09 3.75 19.61
N SER A 39 -12.90 3.27 18.38
CA SER A 39 -12.71 1.85 18.13
C SER A 39 -11.35 1.40 18.65
N PHE A 40 -11.28 0.15 19.09
CA PHE A 40 -9.99 -0.49 19.36
C PHE A 40 -9.17 -0.61 18.06
N SER A 41 -7.85 -0.58 18.19
CA SER A 41 -6.97 -0.95 17.08
C SER A 41 -7.18 -2.43 16.71
N LEU A 42 -7.03 -2.75 15.44
CA LEU A 42 -7.07 -4.16 14.99
C LEU A 42 -6.01 -5.02 15.68
N SER A 43 -4.90 -4.42 16.11
CA SER A 43 -3.85 -5.12 16.88
C SER A 43 -4.25 -5.46 18.30
N ASP A 44 -5.21 -4.74 18.88
CA ASP A 44 -5.61 -4.88 20.30
C ASP A 44 -6.67 -5.97 20.51
N VAL A 45 -7.34 -6.37 19.42
CA VAL A 45 -8.41 -7.38 19.47
C VAL A 45 -7.95 -8.66 18.78
N LYS A 46 -7.95 -9.78 19.52
CA LYS A 46 -7.57 -11.10 19.00
C LYS A 46 -8.76 -12.04 19.00
N LEU A 47 -9.05 -12.61 17.84
CA LEU A 47 -10.02 -13.70 17.70
C LEU A 47 -9.35 -15.01 18.11
N THR A 48 -9.85 -15.63 19.17
CA THR A 48 -9.27 -16.87 19.72
C THR A 48 -9.94 -18.13 19.21
N SER A 49 -11.28 -18.11 19.03
CA SER A 49 -12.05 -19.28 18.60
C SER A 49 -13.40 -18.85 18.01
N GLY A 50 -14.18 -19.82 17.53
CA GLY A 50 -15.54 -19.64 17.04
C GLY A 50 -15.63 -19.24 15.57
N ILE A 51 -16.86 -18.92 15.13
CA ILE A 51 -17.19 -18.68 13.71
C ILE A 51 -16.40 -17.53 13.10
N PHE A 52 -16.16 -16.44 13.83
CA PHE A 52 -15.40 -15.30 13.33
C PHE A 52 -13.92 -15.61 13.15
N LYS A 53 -13.34 -16.43 14.05
CA LYS A 53 -11.96 -16.91 13.86
C LYS A 53 -11.86 -17.81 12.63
N GLY A 54 -12.81 -18.73 12.46
CA GLY A 54 -12.87 -19.59 11.28
C GLY A 54 -13.01 -18.78 9.98
N ALA A 55 -13.89 -17.76 9.96
CA ALA A 55 -14.05 -16.87 8.82
C ALA A 55 -12.77 -16.08 8.49
N MET A 56 -12.07 -15.59 9.52
CA MET A 56 -10.79 -14.90 9.34
C MET A 56 -9.73 -15.83 8.74
N ASP A 57 -9.65 -17.10 9.20
CA ASP A 57 -8.67 -18.05 8.68
C ASP A 57 -8.96 -18.45 7.23
N LEU A 58 -10.23 -18.61 6.86
CA LEU A 58 -10.65 -18.82 5.47
C LEU A 58 -10.29 -17.61 4.60
N HIS A 59 -10.58 -16.40 5.07
CA HIS A 59 -10.25 -15.17 4.36
C HIS A 59 -8.75 -14.99 4.16
N LYS A 60 -7.95 -15.33 5.18
CA LYS A 60 -6.49 -15.36 5.08
C LYS A 60 -6.03 -16.29 3.96
N GLY A 61 -6.54 -17.50 3.92
CA GLY A 61 -6.24 -18.45 2.85
C GLY A 61 -6.61 -17.91 1.46
N TYR A 62 -7.79 -17.30 1.34
CA TYR A 62 -8.22 -16.65 0.10
C TYR A 62 -7.28 -15.53 -0.35
N LEU A 63 -6.92 -14.60 0.55
CA LEU A 63 -5.98 -13.52 0.22
C LEU A 63 -4.64 -14.08 -0.28
N LEU A 64 -4.14 -15.15 0.35
CA LEU A 64 -2.88 -15.76 -0.05
C LEU A 64 -2.96 -16.54 -1.36
N SER A 65 -4.13 -17.00 -1.76
CA SER A 65 -4.35 -17.70 -3.04
C SER A 65 -4.33 -16.79 -4.26
N LEU A 66 -4.53 -15.47 -4.05
CA LEU A 66 -4.51 -14.51 -5.15
C LEU A 66 -3.07 -14.19 -5.57
N ASP A 67 -2.84 -14.24 -6.89
CA ASP A 67 -1.60 -13.81 -7.52
C ASP A 67 -1.63 -12.28 -7.71
N VAL A 68 -0.73 -11.60 -7.04
CA VAL A 68 -0.62 -10.12 -7.06
C VAL A 68 -0.33 -9.60 -8.45
N ASP A 69 0.48 -10.32 -9.23
CA ASP A 69 0.86 -9.94 -10.59
C ASP A 69 -0.31 -10.01 -11.59
N ARG A 70 -1.41 -10.66 -11.20
CA ARG A 70 -2.66 -10.67 -11.95
C ARG A 70 -3.63 -9.55 -11.59
N LEU A 71 -3.34 -8.80 -10.52
CA LEU A 71 -4.17 -7.66 -10.08
C LEU A 71 -3.68 -6.31 -10.62
N ILE A 72 -2.39 -6.18 -10.96
CA ILE A 72 -1.76 -4.92 -11.36
C ILE A 72 -1.64 -4.66 -12.88
N PRO A 73 -1.89 -5.57 -13.82
CA PRO A 73 -1.56 -5.36 -15.24
C PRO A 73 -2.18 -4.09 -15.84
N HIS A 74 -3.38 -3.68 -15.39
CA HIS A 74 -4.01 -2.44 -15.86
C HIS A 74 -3.22 -1.20 -15.45
N VAL A 75 -2.77 -1.13 -14.21
CA VAL A 75 -1.98 0.00 -13.71
C VAL A 75 -0.68 0.12 -14.50
N ARG A 76 0.02 -1.01 -14.72
CA ARG A 76 1.25 -1.05 -15.50
C ARG A 76 1.02 -0.60 -16.94
N ARG A 77 -0.03 -1.08 -17.59
CA ARG A 77 -0.37 -0.67 -18.97
C ARG A 77 -0.73 0.81 -19.10
N ASN A 78 -1.36 1.40 -18.10
CA ASN A 78 -1.69 2.83 -18.08
C ASN A 78 -0.44 3.73 -18.21
N VAL A 79 0.71 3.25 -17.79
CA VAL A 79 1.99 3.99 -17.84
C VAL A 79 2.96 3.43 -18.88
N GLY A 80 2.49 2.56 -19.79
CA GLY A 80 3.30 2.00 -20.86
C GLY A 80 4.20 0.82 -20.48
N LEU A 81 4.06 0.29 -19.25
CA LEU A 81 4.78 -0.91 -18.82
C LEU A 81 4.02 -2.18 -19.23
N THR A 82 4.78 -3.25 -19.49
CA THR A 82 4.19 -4.58 -19.73
C THR A 82 3.60 -5.14 -18.43
N GLY A 83 2.40 -5.72 -18.53
CA GLY A 83 1.84 -6.52 -17.43
C GLY A 83 2.70 -7.75 -17.16
N LYS A 84 2.85 -8.16 -15.92
CA LYS A 84 3.63 -9.34 -15.56
C LYS A 84 2.87 -10.64 -15.84
N ASN A 85 1.56 -10.64 -15.57
CA ASN A 85 0.66 -11.75 -15.82
C ASN A 85 -0.65 -11.26 -16.46
N GLU A 86 -1.47 -12.20 -16.93
CA GLU A 86 -2.83 -11.91 -17.40
C GLU A 86 -3.76 -11.60 -16.20
N ASN A 87 -4.66 -10.65 -16.40
CA ASN A 87 -5.70 -10.35 -15.40
C ASN A 87 -6.57 -11.58 -15.10
N TYR A 88 -7.19 -11.60 -13.94
CA TYR A 88 -8.19 -12.61 -13.61
C TYR A 88 -9.42 -12.55 -14.53
N GLY A 89 -9.73 -11.38 -15.09
CA GLY A 89 -10.94 -11.09 -15.83
C GLY A 89 -12.05 -10.57 -14.90
N GLY A 90 -13.08 -10.00 -15.47
CA GLY A 90 -14.18 -9.43 -14.70
C GLY A 90 -14.01 -7.93 -14.42
N TRP A 91 -14.51 -7.48 -13.27
CA TRP A 91 -14.59 -6.04 -12.95
C TRP A 91 -13.25 -5.38 -12.59
N GLU A 92 -12.23 -6.14 -12.24
CA GLU A 92 -10.88 -5.62 -12.01
C GLU A 92 -10.22 -5.07 -13.29
N THR A 93 -10.82 -5.31 -14.45
CA THR A 93 -10.38 -4.73 -15.72
C THR A 93 -10.59 -3.22 -15.81
N HIS A 94 -11.32 -2.62 -14.89
CA HIS A 94 -11.73 -1.22 -14.92
C HIS A 94 -10.85 -0.26 -14.13
N GLY A 95 -9.58 -0.56 -13.92
CA GLY A 95 -8.62 0.31 -13.24
C GLY A 95 -8.07 -0.26 -11.94
N GLY A 96 -7.28 0.52 -11.24
CA GLY A 96 -6.52 0.07 -10.08
C GLY A 96 -7.32 -0.14 -8.78
N CYS A 97 -8.65 -0.03 -8.77
CA CYS A 97 -9.44 -0.10 -7.54
C CYS A 97 -9.34 -1.46 -6.85
N THR A 98 -9.38 -2.57 -7.60
CA THR A 98 -9.24 -3.92 -7.04
C THR A 98 -7.88 -4.11 -6.37
N TYR A 99 -6.82 -3.58 -6.99
CA TYR A 99 -5.48 -3.62 -6.42
C TYR A 99 -5.43 -2.89 -5.07
N GLY A 100 -5.99 -1.68 -4.98
CA GLY A 100 -6.07 -0.91 -3.74
C GLY A 100 -6.92 -1.60 -2.66
N HIS A 101 -8.04 -2.21 -3.02
CA HIS A 101 -8.85 -2.99 -2.08
C HIS A 101 -8.10 -4.20 -1.53
N TYR A 102 -7.38 -4.91 -2.39
CA TYR A 102 -6.55 -6.04 -1.96
C TYR A 102 -5.43 -5.59 -1.02
N MET A 103 -4.75 -4.47 -1.32
CA MET A 103 -3.75 -3.89 -0.41
C MET A 103 -4.35 -3.57 0.96
N SER A 104 -5.53 -2.94 1.00
CA SER A 104 -6.23 -2.63 2.25
C SER A 104 -6.57 -3.91 3.04
N ALA A 105 -7.02 -4.96 2.36
CA ALA A 105 -7.32 -6.24 2.99
C ALA A 105 -6.05 -6.89 3.58
N CYS A 106 -4.93 -6.87 2.87
CA CYS A 106 -3.64 -7.35 3.37
C CYS A 106 -3.14 -6.52 4.57
N ALA A 107 -3.30 -5.19 4.53
CA ALA A 107 -2.91 -4.32 5.63
C ALA A 107 -3.72 -4.61 6.91
N MET A 108 -5.04 -4.75 6.77
CA MET A 108 -5.91 -5.12 7.90
C MET A 108 -5.61 -6.52 8.42
N MET A 109 -5.30 -7.48 7.54
CA MET A 109 -4.92 -8.82 7.95
C MET A 109 -3.59 -8.81 8.72
N TYR A 110 -2.60 -8.05 8.24
CA TYR A 110 -1.34 -7.86 8.96
C TYR A 110 -1.56 -7.21 10.33
N ALA A 111 -2.35 -6.13 10.40
CA ALA A 111 -2.65 -5.45 11.65
C ALA A 111 -3.33 -6.37 12.67
N SER A 112 -4.24 -7.24 12.22
CA SER A 112 -4.98 -8.17 13.09
C SER A 112 -4.16 -9.37 13.54
N THR A 113 -3.27 -9.90 12.68
CA THR A 113 -2.57 -11.17 12.91
C THR A 113 -1.10 -11.03 13.25
N GLY A 114 -0.44 -9.95 12.78
CA GLY A 114 1.00 -9.78 12.84
C GLY A 114 1.79 -10.68 11.86
N GLU A 115 1.11 -11.40 10.96
CA GLU A 115 1.76 -12.35 10.06
C GLU A 115 2.55 -11.64 8.96
N LYS A 116 3.87 -11.79 8.99
CA LYS A 116 4.83 -11.11 8.11
C LYS A 116 4.53 -11.28 6.61
N ILE A 117 3.95 -12.41 6.20
CA ILE A 117 3.64 -12.68 4.79
C ILE A 117 2.73 -11.61 4.16
N PHE A 118 1.79 -11.04 4.93
CA PHE A 118 0.92 -9.97 4.43
C PHE A 118 1.66 -8.65 4.30
N ARG A 119 2.59 -8.37 5.21
CA ARG A 119 3.48 -7.22 5.12
C ARG A 119 4.40 -7.32 3.89
N ASP A 120 5.04 -8.47 3.69
CA ASP A 120 5.94 -8.69 2.56
C ASP A 120 5.20 -8.51 1.22
N ARG A 121 3.93 -8.98 1.14
CA ARG A 121 3.07 -8.72 -0.01
C ARG A 121 2.80 -7.24 -0.23
N LEU A 122 2.50 -6.50 0.83
CA LEU A 122 2.27 -5.06 0.75
C LEU A 122 3.51 -4.32 0.27
N GLU A 123 4.68 -4.65 0.81
CA GLU A 123 5.94 -4.05 0.39
C GLU A 123 6.19 -4.31 -1.11
N TYR A 124 6.01 -5.54 -1.57
CA TYR A 124 6.08 -5.86 -2.99
C TYR A 124 5.10 -5.04 -3.84
N MET A 125 3.84 -4.94 -3.41
CA MET A 125 2.81 -4.19 -4.11
C MET A 125 3.12 -2.69 -4.17
N MET A 126 3.67 -2.13 -3.10
CA MET A 126 4.09 -0.73 -3.05
C MET A 126 5.26 -0.46 -4.01
N ASP A 127 6.22 -1.38 -4.12
CA ASP A 127 7.33 -1.25 -5.06
C ASP A 127 6.84 -1.28 -6.52
N GLU A 128 5.86 -2.13 -6.85
CA GLU A 128 5.21 -2.14 -8.16
C GLU A 128 4.51 -0.81 -8.49
N LEU A 129 3.78 -0.25 -7.54
CA LEU A 129 3.13 1.06 -7.71
C LEU A 129 4.16 2.18 -7.87
N LYS A 130 5.24 2.12 -7.11
CA LYS A 130 6.36 3.07 -7.21
C LYS A 130 7.02 3.01 -8.59
N GLU A 131 7.25 1.81 -9.13
CA GLU A 131 7.74 1.65 -10.49
C GLU A 131 6.79 2.32 -11.51
N CYS A 132 5.48 2.06 -11.38
CA CYS A 132 4.48 2.69 -12.24
C CYS A 132 4.49 4.23 -12.11
N GLN A 133 4.56 4.75 -10.91
CA GLN A 133 4.59 6.19 -10.66
C GLN A 133 5.80 6.87 -11.30
N GLN A 134 6.95 6.21 -11.29
CA GLN A 134 8.19 6.73 -11.87
C GLN A 134 8.18 6.82 -13.39
N GLN A 135 7.26 6.13 -14.08
CA GLN A 135 7.11 6.21 -15.55
C GLN A 135 6.41 7.49 -16.00
N THR A 136 5.78 8.23 -15.11
CA THR A 136 5.02 9.44 -15.45
C THR A 136 5.67 10.69 -14.85
N GLN A 137 5.65 11.80 -15.62
CA GLN A 137 6.27 13.06 -15.17
C GLN A 137 5.53 13.69 -13.98
N ASP A 138 4.22 13.47 -13.87
CA ASP A 138 3.35 14.04 -12.86
C ASP A 138 2.90 13.04 -11.77
N GLY A 139 3.43 11.82 -11.82
CA GLY A 139 3.11 10.77 -10.87
C GLY A 139 1.72 10.15 -11.00
N TRP A 140 0.96 10.50 -12.05
CA TRP A 140 -0.37 9.94 -12.30
C TRP A 140 -0.27 8.58 -12.99
N PHE A 141 -0.74 7.50 -12.35
CA PHE A 141 -0.58 6.13 -12.84
C PHE A 141 -1.82 5.23 -12.69
N ILE A 142 -2.78 5.60 -11.84
CA ILE A 142 -3.90 4.72 -11.48
C ILE A 142 -4.87 4.52 -12.64
N SER A 143 -5.10 5.54 -13.47
CA SER A 143 -6.02 5.49 -14.60
C SER A 143 -5.43 6.16 -15.83
N GLY A 144 -5.97 5.81 -17.02
CA GLY A 144 -5.49 6.37 -18.29
C GLY A 144 -5.79 7.87 -18.45
N GLU A 145 -5.23 8.48 -19.49
CA GLU A 145 -5.27 9.93 -19.77
C GLU A 145 -6.68 10.51 -19.82
N ARG A 146 -7.69 9.76 -20.28
CA ARG A 146 -9.08 10.23 -20.33
C ARG A 146 -9.65 10.55 -18.93
N ALA A 147 -9.36 9.70 -17.95
CA ALA A 147 -9.81 9.92 -16.58
C ALA A 147 -9.01 11.05 -15.91
N LYS A 148 -7.72 11.14 -16.21
CA LYS A 148 -6.85 12.23 -15.78
C LYS A 148 -7.33 13.58 -16.28
N GLU A 149 -7.71 13.69 -17.54
CA GLU A 149 -8.28 14.90 -18.13
C GLU A 149 -9.62 15.27 -17.49
N GLY A 150 -10.50 14.29 -17.23
CA GLY A 150 -11.75 14.51 -16.50
C GLY A 150 -11.50 15.06 -15.10
N TYR A 151 -10.50 14.54 -14.38
CA TYR A 151 -10.12 15.01 -13.06
C TYR A 151 -9.56 16.45 -13.08
N ARG A 152 -8.72 16.78 -14.06
CA ARG A 152 -8.22 18.15 -14.26
C ARG A 152 -9.34 19.16 -14.48
N LYS A 153 -10.36 18.80 -15.27
CA LYS A 153 -11.55 19.65 -15.47
C LYS A 153 -12.32 19.91 -14.19
N LEU A 154 -12.41 18.91 -13.31
CA LEU A 154 -13.07 19.10 -12.01
C LEU A 154 -12.30 20.02 -11.06
N LEU A 155 -10.98 20.07 -11.18
CA LEU A 155 -10.13 20.92 -10.33
C LEU A 155 -10.08 22.39 -10.80
N HIS A 156 -10.28 22.62 -12.10
CA HIS A 156 -10.08 23.94 -12.73
C HIS A 156 -11.35 24.52 -13.36
N GLY A 157 -12.44 23.79 -13.36
CA GLY A 157 -13.77 24.24 -13.82
C GLY A 157 -14.53 24.94 -12.76
#